data_ae04918a7bdbe401871eec4a8e17274b
#
_entry.id   ae04918a7bdbe401871eec4a8e17274b
#
_cell.length_a   1.000
_cell.length_b   1.000
_cell.length_c   1.000
_cell.angle_alpha   90.00
_cell.angle_beta   90.00
_cell.angle_gamma   90.00
#
_symmetry.space_group_name_H-M   'P 1'
#
loop_
_entity.id
_entity.type
_entity.pdbx_description
1 polymer ?
#
loop_
_entity_poly.entity_id
_entity_poly.type
_entity_poly.pdbx_seq_one_letter_code
_entity_poly.pdbx_strand_id
1 'polypeptide(L)'
;MSDKASIPSRPGPAIPPDDPRRHLAVARPDGDGSLRHIGVVGDTYTILLTGEDTGGRYCLIDMHVPPGGGPPPHRHDFDEMFTVLGGEIEATFRGEKSVVRAGETINIPSNAPHSFINASDRPARLLCMCSPSGQEEFFMAIGVPVEGRTTPPPKPSKAEQEAMQKKAEALAPKYRTELLKP
;
A
#
# COMPACT_ATOMS: atom_id res chain seq x y z
N MET A 1 2.94 32.57 5.55
CA MET A 1 2.13 32.15 6.71
C MET A 1 0.89 31.47 6.15
N SER A 2 0.83 30.13 6.23
CA SER A 2 -0.28 29.35 5.66
C SER A 2 -1.37 29.27 6.73
N ASP A 3 -2.51 29.87 6.48
CA ASP A 3 -3.72 29.71 7.28
C ASP A 3 -4.13 28.23 7.29
N LYS A 4 -3.84 27.56 8.40
CA LYS A 4 -4.46 26.25 8.67
C LYS A 4 -5.93 26.50 8.92
N ALA A 5 -6.76 26.25 7.92
CA ALA A 5 -8.20 26.22 8.08
C ALA A 5 -8.53 25.24 9.22
N SER A 6 -9.02 25.76 10.33
CA SER A 6 -9.50 24.96 11.45
C SER A 6 -10.70 24.16 10.97
N ILE A 7 -10.61 22.83 11.07
CA ILE A 7 -11.74 21.93 10.83
C ILE A 7 -12.79 22.26 11.89
N PRO A 8 -14.00 22.71 11.54
CA PRO A 8 -15.04 23.00 12.52
C PRO A 8 -15.38 21.71 13.26
N SER A 9 -15.30 21.74 14.59
CA SER A 9 -15.75 20.65 15.44
C SER A 9 -17.27 20.49 15.29
N ARG A 10 -17.71 19.54 14.47
CA ARG A 10 -19.10 19.07 14.55
C ARG A 10 -19.25 18.32 15.87
N PRO A 11 -20.25 18.59 16.71
CA PRO A 11 -20.64 17.66 17.74
C PRO A 11 -21.06 16.38 17.01
N GLY A 12 -20.19 15.36 17.07
CA GLY A 12 -20.44 14.07 16.47
C GLY A 12 -21.64 13.38 17.14
N PRO A 13 -22.28 12.40 16.48
CA PRO A 13 -23.23 11.53 17.14
C PRO A 13 -22.55 10.87 18.34
N ALA A 14 -23.33 10.55 19.38
CA ALA A 14 -22.82 9.84 20.57
C ALA A 14 -22.01 8.61 20.13
N ILE A 15 -20.91 8.37 20.83
CA ILE A 15 -20.08 7.18 20.57
C ILE A 15 -20.97 5.95 20.69
N PRO A 16 -21.08 5.11 19.64
CA PRO A 16 -21.90 3.90 19.70
C PRO A 16 -21.33 2.93 20.75
N PRO A 17 -22.17 2.05 21.32
CA PRO A 17 -21.71 1.02 22.24
C PRO A 17 -20.69 0.10 21.56
N ASP A 18 -19.90 -0.59 22.39
CA ASP A 18 -18.96 -1.62 21.92
C ASP A 18 -19.66 -2.72 21.12
N ASP A 19 -18.98 -3.24 20.08
CA ASP A 19 -19.41 -4.44 19.37
C ASP A 19 -18.49 -5.61 19.76
N PRO A 20 -18.94 -6.50 20.65
CA PRO A 20 -18.13 -7.62 21.15
C PRO A 20 -17.80 -8.68 20.07
N ARG A 21 -18.37 -8.58 18.87
CA ARG A 21 -18.03 -9.44 17.74
C ARG A 21 -16.73 -9.01 17.06
N ARG A 22 -16.26 -7.81 17.32
CA ARG A 22 -14.98 -7.33 16.82
C ARG A 22 -13.87 -7.67 17.82
N HIS A 23 -12.79 -8.23 17.30
CA HIS A 23 -11.68 -8.71 18.11
C HIS A 23 -10.43 -7.84 17.92
N LEU A 24 -9.53 -7.90 18.90
CA LEU A 24 -8.20 -7.33 18.77
C LEU A 24 -7.41 -8.13 17.73
N ALA A 25 -7.03 -7.49 16.63
CA ALA A 25 -6.10 -8.06 15.65
C ALA A 25 -4.66 -7.68 16.04
N VAL A 26 -3.76 -8.67 16.03
CA VAL A 26 -2.33 -8.47 16.30
C VAL A 26 -1.52 -9.13 15.21
N ALA A 27 -0.93 -8.35 14.32
CA ALA A 27 -0.05 -8.84 13.25
C ALA A 27 1.43 -8.86 13.71
N ARG A 28 2.13 -9.97 13.49
CA ARG A 28 3.56 -10.15 13.78
C ARG A 28 4.28 -10.60 12.52
N PRO A 29 4.75 -9.65 11.67
CA PRO A 29 5.20 -9.96 10.30
C PRO A 29 6.37 -10.94 10.20
N ASP A 30 7.18 -11.06 11.24
CA ASP A 30 8.33 -11.98 11.27
C ASP A 30 8.05 -13.29 12.03
N GLY A 31 6.88 -13.46 12.65
CA GLY A 31 6.59 -14.61 13.52
C GLY A 31 5.17 -15.19 13.37
N ASP A 32 4.33 -14.60 12.55
CA ASP A 32 2.96 -15.05 12.35
C ASP A 32 2.79 -15.71 10.98
N GLY A 33 2.82 -17.02 10.96
CA GLY A 33 2.67 -17.80 9.72
C GLY A 33 1.27 -17.73 9.08
N SER A 34 0.31 -17.05 9.70
CA SER A 34 -1.01 -16.82 9.12
C SER A 34 -1.07 -15.59 8.22
N LEU A 35 -0.11 -14.67 8.35
CA LEU A 35 -0.03 -13.49 7.50
C LEU A 35 0.30 -13.84 6.06
N ARG A 36 -0.33 -13.15 5.13
CA ARG A 36 -0.09 -13.33 3.70
C ARG A 36 1.08 -12.48 3.25
N HIS A 37 2.10 -13.14 2.71
CA HIS A 37 3.22 -12.50 2.04
C HIS A 37 3.05 -12.70 0.54
N ILE A 38 3.11 -11.63 -0.24
CA ILE A 38 2.87 -11.64 -1.69
C ILE A 38 3.92 -10.79 -2.42
N GLY A 39 4.40 -11.31 -3.54
CA GLY A 39 5.23 -10.57 -4.47
C GLY A 39 4.35 -9.77 -5.45
N VAL A 40 4.58 -8.47 -5.53
CA VAL A 40 3.86 -7.55 -6.43
C VAL A 40 4.88 -6.65 -7.11
N VAL A 41 4.94 -6.63 -8.44
CA VAL A 41 5.87 -5.83 -9.28
C VAL A 41 7.35 -5.88 -8.86
N GLY A 42 7.78 -7.00 -8.29
CA GLY A 42 9.16 -7.18 -7.81
C GLY A 42 9.38 -6.89 -6.32
N ASP A 43 8.43 -6.24 -5.66
CA ASP A 43 8.41 -5.98 -4.22
C ASP A 43 7.79 -7.15 -3.45
N THR A 44 7.92 -7.15 -2.13
CA THR A 44 7.23 -8.09 -1.24
C THR A 44 6.36 -7.34 -0.26
N TYR A 45 5.06 -7.65 -0.26
CA TYR A 45 4.06 -7.05 0.60
C TYR A 45 3.52 -8.08 1.59
N THR A 46 3.43 -7.69 2.86
CA THR A 46 2.82 -8.47 3.93
C THR A 46 1.54 -7.79 4.37
N ILE A 47 0.42 -8.47 4.23
CA ILE A 47 -0.88 -7.94 4.67
C ILE A 47 -0.95 -8.05 6.20
N LEU A 48 -0.92 -6.91 6.90
CA LEU A 48 -0.99 -6.85 8.36
C LEU A 48 -2.42 -6.79 8.87
N LEU A 49 -3.25 -5.94 8.26
CA LEU A 49 -4.67 -5.80 8.59
C LEU A 49 -5.47 -5.67 7.29
N THR A 50 -6.58 -6.37 7.26
CA THR A 50 -7.54 -6.35 6.16
C THR A 50 -8.72 -5.44 6.46
N GLY A 51 -9.57 -5.21 5.46
CA GLY A 51 -10.86 -4.56 5.66
C GLY A 51 -11.77 -5.31 6.63
N GLU A 52 -11.68 -6.63 6.72
CA GLU A 52 -12.42 -7.43 7.68
C GLU A 52 -12.01 -7.07 9.13
N ASP A 53 -10.70 -6.98 9.39
CA ASP A 53 -10.17 -6.61 10.71
C ASP A 53 -10.59 -5.21 11.16
N THR A 54 -10.75 -4.29 10.20
CA THR A 54 -10.98 -2.87 10.47
C THR A 54 -12.43 -2.44 10.26
N GLY A 55 -13.31 -3.35 9.84
CA GLY A 55 -14.70 -3.03 9.45
C GLY A 55 -14.76 -2.12 8.22
N GLY A 56 -13.89 -2.36 7.24
CA GLY A 56 -13.83 -1.65 5.97
C GLY A 56 -13.17 -0.27 6.02
N ARG A 57 -12.68 0.16 7.19
CA ARG A 57 -12.18 1.54 7.37
C ARG A 57 -10.82 1.76 6.73
N TYR A 58 -9.92 0.79 6.85
CA TYR A 58 -8.59 0.82 6.26
C TYR A 58 -8.02 -0.59 6.14
N CYS A 59 -6.99 -0.73 5.35
CA CYS A 59 -6.07 -1.86 5.39
C CYS A 59 -4.67 -1.38 5.75
N LEU A 60 -3.79 -2.29 6.20
CA LEU A 60 -2.43 -1.99 6.58
C LEU A 60 -1.48 -3.05 6.00
N ILE A 61 -0.43 -2.59 5.33
CA ILE A 61 0.48 -3.42 4.55
C ILE A 61 1.92 -3.04 4.89
N ASP A 62 2.76 -4.01 5.23
CA ASP A 62 4.21 -3.86 5.37
C ASP A 62 4.84 -4.17 4.00
N MET A 63 5.54 -3.21 3.42
CA MET A 63 6.15 -3.32 2.11
C MET A 63 7.67 -3.40 2.24
N HIS A 64 8.27 -4.44 1.67
CA HIS A 64 9.70 -4.56 1.44
C HIS A 64 9.99 -4.26 -0.02
N VAL A 65 10.67 -3.14 -0.26
CA VAL A 65 10.93 -2.58 -1.60
C VAL A 65 12.42 -2.67 -1.90
N PRO A 66 12.86 -3.59 -2.76
CA PRO A 66 14.27 -3.70 -3.14
C PRO A 66 14.73 -2.51 -3.97
N PRO A 67 16.05 -2.35 -4.19
CA PRO A 67 16.56 -1.36 -5.14
C PRO A 67 15.90 -1.47 -6.51
N GLY A 68 15.40 -0.36 -7.05
CA GLY A 68 14.65 -0.28 -8.29
C GLY A 68 13.18 -0.71 -8.18
N GLY A 69 12.72 -1.16 -7.01
CA GLY A 69 11.33 -1.53 -6.75
C GLY A 69 10.41 -0.31 -6.59
N GLY A 70 9.11 -0.58 -6.62
CA GLY A 70 8.05 0.42 -6.50
C GLY A 70 7.00 0.31 -7.62
N PRO A 71 5.76 0.78 -7.38
CA PRO A 71 4.68 0.69 -8.34
C PRO A 71 4.86 1.68 -9.50
N PRO A 72 4.43 1.30 -10.72
CA PRO A 72 4.35 2.24 -11.85
C PRO A 72 3.32 3.37 -11.57
N PRO A 73 3.28 4.42 -12.40
CA PRO A 73 2.30 5.50 -12.26
C PRO A 73 0.85 4.98 -12.23
N HIS A 74 0.10 5.41 -11.24
CA HIS A 74 -1.30 5.03 -11.03
C HIS A 74 -2.06 6.09 -10.24
N ARG A 75 -3.36 5.90 -10.11
CA ARG A 75 -4.24 6.64 -9.17
C ARG A 75 -5.37 5.74 -8.69
N HIS A 76 -5.96 6.11 -7.58
CA HIS A 76 -7.10 5.41 -6.98
C HIS A 76 -7.99 6.41 -6.24
N ASP A 77 -9.24 6.06 -5.98
CA ASP A 77 -10.22 6.96 -5.37
C ASP A 77 -10.34 6.81 -3.83
N PHE A 78 -9.29 6.36 -3.19
CA PHE A 78 -9.11 6.29 -1.74
C PHE A 78 -7.81 7.00 -1.34
N ASP A 79 -7.70 7.36 -0.07
CA ASP A 79 -6.48 7.95 0.47
C ASP A 79 -5.45 6.85 0.78
N GLU A 80 -4.20 7.11 0.45
CA GLU A 80 -3.09 6.22 0.73
C GLU A 80 -1.99 6.95 1.49
N MET A 81 -1.47 6.32 2.52
CA MET A 81 -0.42 6.88 3.36
C MET A 81 0.77 5.93 3.41
N PHE A 82 1.97 6.47 3.23
CA PHE A 82 3.21 5.72 3.43
C PHE A 82 4.00 6.31 4.58
N THR A 83 4.39 5.47 5.53
CA THR A 83 5.43 5.78 6.52
C THR A 83 6.66 4.96 6.20
N VAL A 84 7.79 5.63 5.94
CA VAL A 84 9.07 4.95 5.68
C VAL A 84 9.66 4.52 7.02
N LEU A 85 9.77 3.20 7.23
CA LEU A 85 10.33 2.61 8.45
C LEU A 85 11.85 2.39 8.35
N GLY A 86 12.37 2.28 7.13
CA GLY A 86 13.81 2.09 6.86
C GLY A 86 14.14 2.36 5.40
N GLY A 87 15.34 2.83 5.13
CA GLY A 87 15.76 3.25 3.79
C GLY A 87 15.12 4.57 3.33
N GLU A 88 14.92 4.69 2.03
CA GLU A 88 14.28 5.86 1.41
C GLU A 88 13.60 5.47 0.09
N ILE A 89 12.66 6.27 -0.35
CA ILE A 89 12.01 6.20 -1.67
C ILE A 89 12.00 7.58 -2.33
N GLU A 90 12.01 7.62 -3.66
CA GLU A 90 11.67 8.79 -4.45
C GLU A 90 10.20 8.69 -4.84
N ALA A 91 9.34 9.48 -4.22
CA ALA A 91 7.94 9.59 -4.55
C ALA A 91 7.72 10.61 -5.66
N THR A 92 6.90 10.26 -6.65
CA THR A 92 6.42 11.18 -7.69
C THR A 92 4.94 11.45 -7.45
N PHE A 93 4.59 12.70 -7.20
CA PHE A 93 3.22 13.16 -6.97
C PHE A 93 2.86 14.25 -7.96
N ARG A 94 1.87 13.99 -8.83
CA ARG A 94 1.46 14.93 -9.91
C ARG A 94 2.62 15.39 -10.79
N GLY A 95 3.63 14.54 -10.98
CA GLY A 95 4.84 14.84 -11.77
C GLY A 95 5.99 15.45 -10.96
N GLU A 96 5.77 15.89 -9.73
CA GLU A 96 6.83 16.42 -8.87
C GLU A 96 7.46 15.31 -8.02
N LYS A 97 8.78 15.32 -7.91
CA LYS A 97 9.55 14.32 -7.19
C LYS A 97 9.96 14.80 -5.80
N SER A 98 9.88 13.91 -4.83
CA SER A 98 10.34 14.14 -3.46
C SER A 98 10.97 12.88 -2.90
N VAL A 99 12.12 13.02 -2.23
CA VAL A 99 12.74 11.91 -1.50
C VAL A 99 12.14 11.85 -0.10
N VAL A 100 11.64 10.68 0.26
CA VAL A 100 11.04 10.40 1.57
C VAL A 100 11.90 9.36 2.29
N ARG A 101 12.33 9.68 3.51
CA ARG A 101 13.31 8.90 4.28
C ARG A 101 12.70 8.25 5.52
N ALA A 102 13.44 7.33 6.09
CA ALA A 102 13.06 6.69 7.36
C ALA A 102 12.64 7.71 8.43
N GLY A 103 11.48 7.48 9.04
CA GLY A 103 10.83 8.36 10.00
C GLY A 103 9.87 9.39 9.38
N GLU A 104 9.84 9.51 8.07
CA GLU A 104 8.93 10.44 7.37
C GLU A 104 7.65 9.73 6.90
N THR A 105 6.58 10.49 6.80
CA THR A 105 5.25 10.03 6.34
C THR A 105 4.74 10.96 5.25
N ILE A 106 4.20 10.36 4.19
CA ILE A 106 3.46 11.08 3.15
C ILE A 106 2.04 10.57 3.06
N ASN A 107 1.11 11.45 2.72
CA ASN A 107 -0.28 11.11 2.40
C ASN A 107 -0.57 11.47 0.95
N ILE A 108 -1.06 10.50 0.21
CA ILE A 108 -1.53 10.65 -1.17
C ILE A 108 -3.05 10.80 -1.11
N PRO A 109 -3.60 11.99 -1.42
CA PRO A 109 -5.04 12.15 -1.46
C PRO A 109 -5.64 11.37 -2.62
N SER A 110 -6.89 10.94 -2.45
CA SER A 110 -7.64 10.22 -3.47
C SER A 110 -7.60 10.91 -4.85
N ASN A 111 -7.59 10.11 -5.90
CA ASN A 111 -7.57 10.50 -7.32
C ASN A 111 -6.27 11.17 -7.83
N ALA A 112 -5.27 11.39 -6.98
CA ALA A 112 -4.03 12.02 -7.38
C ALA A 112 -3.09 11.03 -8.11
N PRO A 113 -2.58 11.34 -9.32
CA PRO A 113 -1.55 10.54 -9.98
C PRO A 113 -0.27 10.50 -9.15
N HIS A 114 0.24 9.30 -8.91
CA HIS A 114 1.47 9.10 -8.14
C HIS A 114 2.18 7.80 -8.51
N SER A 115 3.41 7.69 -8.06
CA SER A 115 4.25 6.49 -8.08
C SER A 115 5.37 6.68 -7.06
N PHE A 116 6.13 5.63 -6.78
CA PHE A 116 7.42 5.78 -6.13
C PHE A 116 8.43 4.77 -6.68
N ILE A 117 9.70 5.01 -6.43
CA ILE A 117 10.80 4.09 -6.71
C ILE A 117 11.81 4.11 -5.57
N ASN A 118 12.33 2.96 -5.21
CA ASN A 118 13.53 2.89 -4.39
C ASN A 118 14.75 3.10 -5.31
N ALA A 119 15.21 4.33 -5.41
CA ALA A 119 16.36 4.70 -6.22
C ALA A 119 17.71 4.45 -5.52
N SER A 120 17.69 3.99 -4.26
CA SER A 120 18.89 3.70 -3.48
C SER A 120 19.46 2.30 -3.78
N ASP A 121 20.60 1.98 -3.21
CA ASP A 121 21.28 0.68 -3.33
C ASP A 121 20.90 -0.33 -2.23
N ARG A 122 19.98 0.03 -1.34
CA ARG A 122 19.52 -0.77 -0.21
C ARG A 122 18.00 -0.90 -0.22
N PRO A 123 17.45 -2.01 0.34
CA PRO A 123 16.01 -2.13 0.46
C PRO A 123 15.41 -1.02 1.33
N ALA A 124 14.23 -0.55 0.95
CA ALA A 124 13.38 0.29 1.77
C ALA A 124 12.27 -0.56 2.42
N ARG A 125 11.81 -0.15 3.60
CA ARG A 125 10.66 -0.71 4.28
C ARG A 125 9.64 0.39 4.53
N LEU A 126 8.41 0.16 4.10
CA LEU A 126 7.31 1.11 4.25
C LEU A 126 6.14 0.43 4.96
N LEU A 127 5.39 1.24 5.69
CA LEU A 127 4.05 0.89 6.14
C LEU A 127 3.07 1.66 5.26
N CYS A 128 2.23 0.94 4.52
CA CYS A 128 1.19 1.49 3.66
C CYS A 128 -0.17 1.31 4.33
N MET A 129 -0.95 2.38 4.43
CA MET A 129 -2.33 2.38 4.89
C MET A 129 -3.22 2.95 3.80
N CYS A 130 -4.27 2.23 3.41
CA CYS A 130 -5.27 2.71 2.47
C CYS A 130 -6.63 2.83 3.16
N SER A 131 -7.32 3.95 2.95
CA SER A 131 -8.63 4.24 3.55
C SER A 131 -9.61 4.81 2.51
N PRO A 132 -10.79 4.13 2.32
CA PRO A 132 -11.19 2.84 2.88
C PRO A 132 -10.31 1.67 2.43
N SER A 133 -10.53 0.49 3.05
CA SER A 133 -9.85 -0.76 2.68
C SER A 133 -10.24 -1.25 1.27
N GLY A 134 -9.50 -2.22 0.75
CA GLY A 134 -9.74 -2.87 -0.54
C GLY A 134 -8.48 -3.01 -1.40
N GLN A 135 -7.46 -2.20 -1.15
CA GLN A 135 -6.18 -2.29 -1.88
C GLN A 135 -5.46 -3.62 -1.59
N GLU A 136 -5.56 -4.13 -0.38
CA GLU A 136 -5.03 -5.45 -0.01
C GLU A 136 -5.66 -6.57 -0.84
N GLU A 137 -6.95 -6.48 -1.15
CA GLU A 137 -7.62 -7.46 -2.01
C GLU A 137 -7.10 -7.41 -3.44
N PHE A 138 -6.83 -6.20 -3.97
CA PHE A 138 -6.22 -6.02 -5.28
C PHE A 138 -4.85 -6.68 -5.33
N PHE A 139 -3.99 -6.38 -4.36
CA PHE A 139 -2.65 -6.97 -4.28
C PHE A 139 -2.71 -8.50 -4.14
N MET A 140 -3.58 -9.03 -3.31
CA MET A 140 -3.80 -10.47 -3.20
C MET A 140 -4.28 -11.10 -4.52
N ALA A 141 -5.08 -10.37 -5.30
CA ALA A 141 -5.60 -10.87 -6.57
C ALA A 141 -4.53 -10.90 -7.67
N ILE A 142 -3.60 -9.93 -7.71
CA ILE A 142 -2.59 -9.83 -8.78
C ILE A 142 -1.23 -10.42 -8.40
N GLY A 143 -0.92 -10.48 -7.10
CA GLY A 143 0.38 -10.92 -6.59
C GLY A 143 0.59 -12.43 -6.61
N VAL A 144 1.80 -12.84 -6.33
CA VAL A 144 2.20 -14.25 -6.18
C VAL A 144 2.60 -14.52 -4.72
N PRO A 145 2.17 -15.63 -4.11
CA PRO A 145 2.57 -15.95 -2.74
C PRO A 145 4.09 -16.12 -2.64
N VAL A 146 4.66 -15.64 -1.53
CA VAL A 146 6.07 -15.84 -1.15
C VAL A 146 6.15 -16.30 0.30
N GLU A 147 7.30 -16.87 0.72
CA GLU A 147 7.42 -17.52 2.03
C GLU A 147 7.48 -16.54 3.21
N GLY A 148 7.98 -15.33 3.00
CA GLY A 148 8.18 -14.39 4.10
C GLY A 148 8.29 -12.95 3.65
N ARG A 149 8.29 -12.06 4.63
CA ARG A 149 8.22 -10.60 4.47
C ARG A 149 9.32 -10.00 3.57
N THR A 150 10.49 -10.62 3.51
CA THR A 150 11.63 -10.15 2.71
C THR A 150 12.03 -11.12 1.60
N THR A 151 11.25 -12.19 1.40
CA THR A 151 11.50 -13.16 0.34
C THR A 151 11.19 -12.53 -1.01
N PRO A 152 12.17 -12.39 -1.92
CA PRO A 152 11.92 -11.79 -3.22
C PRO A 152 10.98 -12.70 -4.04
N PRO A 153 10.03 -12.11 -4.79
CA PRO A 153 9.20 -12.90 -5.70
C PRO A 153 10.07 -13.55 -6.81
N PRO A 154 9.61 -14.69 -7.37
CA PRO A 154 10.25 -15.28 -8.54
C PRO A 154 10.36 -14.25 -9.68
N LYS A 155 11.47 -14.27 -10.39
CA LYS A 155 11.61 -13.43 -11.59
C LYS A 155 10.76 -14.02 -12.72
N PRO A 156 9.70 -13.32 -13.16
CA PRO A 156 8.84 -13.83 -14.21
C PRO A 156 9.55 -13.76 -15.57
N SER A 157 9.26 -14.69 -16.46
CA SER A 157 9.58 -14.58 -17.87
C SER A 157 8.81 -13.40 -18.51
N LYS A 158 9.23 -12.98 -19.70
CA LYS A 158 8.55 -11.90 -20.42
C LYS A 158 7.05 -12.20 -20.65
N ALA A 159 6.70 -13.43 -21.00
CA ALA A 159 5.32 -13.83 -21.21
C ALA A 159 4.49 -13.78 -19.91
N GLU A 160 5.08 -14.17 -18.77
CA GLU A 160 4.44 -14.07 -17.47
C GLU A 160 4.27 -12.60 -17.04
N GLN A 161 5.26 -11.73 -17.30
CA GLN A 161 5.15 -10.29 -17.04
C GLN A 161 3.97 -9.67 -17.81
N GLU A 162 3.87 -9.98 -19.12
CA GLU A 162 2.78 -9.50 -19.95
C GLU A 162 1.40 -10.01 -19.46
N ALA A 163 1.34 -11.28 -19.02
CA ALA A 163 0.12 -11.86 -18.47
C ALA A 163 -0.26 -11.21 -17.13
N MET A 164 0.71 -10.98 -16.24
CA MET A 164 0.50 -10.30 -14.95
C MET A 164 0.05 -8.86 -15.15
N GLN A 165 0.65 -8.13 -16.08
CA GLN A 165 0.25 -6.77 -16.42
C GLN A 165 -1.19 -6.72 -16.93
N LYS A 166 -1.55 -7.57 -17.90
CA LYS A 166 -2.92 -7.66 -18.42
C LYS A 166 -3.93 -8.00 -17.31
N LYS A 167 -3.57 -8.89 -16.39
CA LYS A 167 -4.39 -9.23 -15.25
C LYS A 167 -4.61 -8.03 -14.32
N ALA A 168 -3.53 -7.29 -14.02
CA ALA A 168 -3.60 -6.09 -13.19
C ALA A 168 -4.48 -5.00 -13.86
N GLU A 169 -4.27 -4.73 -15.14
CA GLU A 169 -5.07 -3.78 -15.92
C GLU A 169 -6.56 -4.15 -15.95
N ALA A 170 -6.89 -5.43 -16.11
CA ALA A 170 -8.27 -5.91 -16.14
C ALA A 170 -8.97 -5.82 -14.77
N LEU A 171 -8.22 -5.99 -13.67
CA LEU A 171 -8.76 -6.00 -12.31
C LEU A 171 -8.76 -4.62 -11.64
N ALA A 172 -7.86 -3.73 -12.02
CA ALA A 172 -7.68 -2.42 -11.39
C ALA A 172 -9.01 -1.63 -11.23
N PRO A 173 -9.91 -1.53 -12.24
CA PRO A 173 -11.17 -0.81 -12.08
C PRO A 173 -12.09 -1.41 -11.00
N LYS A 174 -12.11 -2.73 -10.83
CA LYS A 174 -12.86 -3.40 -9.77
C LYS A 174 -12.43 -2.94 -8.38
N TYR A 175 -11.15 -2.64 -8.23
CA TYR A 175 -10.54 -2.20 -6.98
C TYR A 175 -10.27 -0.68 -6.95
N ARG A 176 -11.07 0.08 -7.73
CA ARG A 176 -11.07 1.55 -7.70
C ARG A 176 -9.70 2.16 -8.04
N THR A 177 -8.92 1.46 -8.84
CA THR A 177 -7.55 1.82 -9.25
C THR A 177 -7.48 1.98 -10.76
N GLU A 178 -6.68 2.93 -11.22
CA GLU A 178 -6.35 3.16 -12.64
C GLU A 178 -4.83 3.15 -12.80
N LEU A 179 -4.33 2.24 -13.65
CA LEU A 179 -2.93 2.22 -14.04
C LEU A 179 -2.71 3.25 -15.15
N LEU A 180 -1.75 4.13 -14.96
CA LEU A 180 -1.45 5.20 -15.90
C LEU A 180 -0.29 4.79 -16.81
N LYS A 181 -0.27 5.35 -18.04
CA LYS A 181 0.88 5.17 -18.92
C LYS A 181 2.05 6.02 -18.42
N PRO A 182 3.29 5.52 -18.51
CA PRO A 182 4.50 6.29 -18.20
C PRO A 182 4.63 7.57 -19.01
#